data_4010eb44e0fedd982e170f18a36dfa5c
#
_entry.id   4010eb44e0fedd982e170f18a36dfa5c
#
_cell.length_a   1.000
_cell.length_b   1.000
_cell.length_c   1.000
_cell.angle_alpha   90.00
_cell.angle_beta   90.00
_cell.angle_gamma   90.00
#
_symmetry.space_group_name_H-M   'P 1'
#
loop_
_entity.id
_entity.type
_entity.pdbx_description
1 polymer ?
#
loop_
_entity_poly.entity_id
_entity_poly.type
_entity_poly.pdbx_seq_one_letter_code
_entity_poly.pdbx_strand_id
1 'polypeptide(L)'
;MAHSDVINEIMHKSEYLNNYLSNAPYWLIESLCVVKKPKDKLIVEENAKADTIYILVDGTVRAVDYRIKGVAYDYMWFYAVEVFGSMELFFNIPKYMTTLKTVTDCTFLVLSREQYRRWIWDDKNALQLEVGSMGKYLLEQNRVGRVLLFLQGMDRILYMFVLEYESHKNRKSMVINASRQEIAERSGLSIKTVNRAVKKMEENGFISRNGRKILISSEQYFKIKSYLDSIVDQSL
;
A
#
# COMPACT_ATOMS: atom_id res chain seq x y z
N MET A 1 27.13 -13.30 -12.94
CA MET A 1 26.00 -12.80 -13.75
C MET A 1 26.27 -11.37 -14.11
N ALA A 2 26.05 -10.98 -15.37
CA ALA A 2 26.12 -9.58 -15.74
C ALA A 2 25.00 -8.82 -15.02
N HIS A 3 25.15 -7.51 -14.79
CA HIS A 3 24.14 -6.68 -14.12
C HIS A 3 22.77 -6.75 -14.81
N SER A 4 22.76 -6.69 -16.14
CA SER A 4 21.58 -6.85 -16.97
C SER A 4 20.86 -8.20 -16.79
N ASP A 5 21.58 -9.29 -16.53
CA ASP A 5 20.98 -10.63 -16.32
C ASP A 5 20.13 -10.64 -15.05
N VAL A 6 20.61 -9.99 -13.97
CA VAL A 6 19.87 -9.87 -12.69
C VAL A 6 18.60 -9.04 -12.88
N ILE A 7 18.68 -7.92 -13.61
CA ILE A 7 17.50 -7.08 -13.89
C ILE A 7 16.48 -7.85 -14.73
N ASN A 8 16.92 -8.56 -15.77
CA ASN A 8 16.05 -9.38 -16.61
C ASN A 8 15.35 -10.49 -15.81
N GLU A 9 16.07 -11.17 -14.89
CA GLU A 9 15.46 -12.16 -14.01
C GLU A 9 14.37 -11.55 -13.12
N ILE A 10 14.57 -10.33 -12.61
CA ILE A 10 13.57 -9.61 -11.82
C ILE A 10 12.37 -9.22 -12.67
N MET A 11 12.59 -8.73 -13.90
CA MET A 11 11.50 -8.35 -14.81
C MET A 11 10.57 -9.54 -15.14
N HIS A 12 11.12 -10.73 -15.33
CA HIS A 12 10.34 -11.94 -15.61
C HIS A 12 9.49 -12.45 -14.44
N LYS A 13 9.69 -11.96 -13.22
CA LYS A 13 8.86 -12.34 -12.06
C LYS A 13 7.46 -11.71 -12.07
N SER A 14 7.26 -10.64 -12.83
CA SER A 14 5.98 -9.93 -12.92
C SER A 14 5.68 -9.53 -14.35
N GLU A 15 4.52 -9.97 -14.86
CA GLU A 15 4.03 -9.56 -16.17
C GLU A 15 3.89 -8.02 -16.27
N TYR A 16 3.41 -7.38 -15.20
CA TYR A 16 3.30 -5.93 -15.15
C TYR A 16 4.66 -5.25 -15.26
N LEU A 17 5.66 -5.70 -14.49
CA LEU A 17 7.00 -5.12 -14.52
C LEU A 17 7.68 -5.34 -15.87
N ASN A 18 7.52 -6.53 -16.44
CA ASN A 18 8.03 -6.85 -17.79
C ASN A 18 7.41 -5.92 -18.84
N ASN A 19 6.11 -5.70 -18.79
CA ASN A 19 5.43 -4.77 -19.69
C ASN A 19 5.86 -3.31 -19.45
N TYR A 20 6.00 -2.91 -18.17
CA TYR A 20 6.41 -1.55 -17.78
C TYR A 20 7.80 -1.18 -18.31
N LEU A 21 8.75 -2.12 -18.31
CA LEU A 21 10.13 -1.92 -18.78
C LEU A 21 10.37 -2.44 -20.20
N SER A 22 9.33 -2.88 -20.92
CA SER A 22 9.47 -3.55 -22.22
C SER A 22 10.19 -2.72 -23.29
N ASN A 23 10.00 -1.40 -23.27
CA ASN A 23 10.64 -0.46 -24.19
C ASN A 23 11.77 0.34 -23.50
N ALA A 24 12.17 -0.07 -22.30
CA ALA A 24 13.23 0.63 -21.57
C ALA A 24 14.55 0.57 -22.36
N PRO A 25 15.20 1.71 -22.63
CA PRO A 25 16.45 1.75 -23.37
C PRO A 25 17.57 1.09 -22.55
N TYR A 26 18.57 0.54 -23.25
CA TYR A 26 19.69 -0.17 -22.62
C TYR A 26 20.38 0.65 -21.51
N TRP A 27 20.58 1.96 -21.74
CA TRP A 27 21.20 2.85 -20.76
C TRP A 27 20.40 2.93 -19.45
N LEU A 28 19.06 2.80 -19.51
CA LEU A 28 18.21 2.78 -18.31
C LEU A 28 18.40 1.48 -17.55
N ILE A 29 18.32 0.34 -18.25
CA ILE A 29 18.51 -0.99 -17.63
C ILE A 29 19.87 -1.07 -16.92
N GLU A 30 20.93 -0.58 -17.54
CA GLU A 30 22.27 -0.54 -16.93
C GLU A 30 22.37 0.42 -15.72
N SER A 31 21.50 1.43 -15.66
CA SER A 31 21.48 2.40 -14.53
C SER A 31 20.62 1.97 -13.34
N LEU A 32 19.78 0.94 -13.50
CA LEU A 32 18.95 0.42 -12.42
C LEU A 32 19.82 -0.23 -11.36
N CYS A 33 19.63 0.14 -10.10
CA CYS A 33 20.31 -0.49 -8.96
C CYS A 33 19.33 -1.40 -8.22
N VAL A 34 19.71 -2.66 -7.97
CA VAL A 34 18.92 -3.56 -7.11
C VAL A 34 19.24 -3.28 -5.65
N VAL A 35 18.25 -2.84 -4.90
CA VAL A 35 18.38 -2.54 -3.47
C VAL A 35 17.44 -3.43 -2.66
N LYS A 36 17.99 -4.19 -1.70
CA LYS A 36 17.21 -4.97 -0.75
C LYS A 36 17.16 -4.24 0.59
N LYS A 37 15.96 -4.12 1.15
CA LYS A 37 15.75 -3.54 2.48
C LYS A 37 14.99 -4.54 3.35
N PRO A 38 15.49 -4.86 4.56
CA PRO A 38 14.76 -5.73 5.49
C PRO A 38 13.50 -5.04 6.01
N LYS A 39 12.65 -5.81 6.66
CA LYS A 39 11.44 -5.33 7.35
C LYS A 39 11.73 -4.13 8.27
N ASP A 40 10.73 -3.23 8.43
CA ASP A 40 10.73 -2.05 9.32
C ASP A 40 11.81 -1.00 9.00
N LYS A 41 12.29 -0.94 7.75
CA LYS A 41 13.26 0.07 7.30
C LYS A 41 12.58 1.24 6.59
N LEU A 42 13.14 2.42 6.83
CA LEU A 42 12.79 3.65 6.13
C LEU A 42 13.26 3.55 4.66
N ILE A 43 12.37 3.91 3.74
CA ILE A 43 12.66 4.03 2.30
C ILE A 43 12.87 5.49 1.97
N VAL A 44 11.84 6.31 2.23
CA VAL A 44 11.86 7.77 2.07
C VAL A 44 11.19 8.41 3.29
N GLU A 45 11.55 9.66 3.57
CA GLU A 45 10.97 10.46 4.64
C GLU A 45 10.22 11.65 4.05
N GLU A 46 9.05 11.96 4.59
CA GLU A 46 8.28 13.13 4.21
C GLU A 46 9.15 14.41 4.32
N ASN A 47 9.02 15.31 3.36
CA ASN A 47 9.80 16.53 3.21
C ASN A 47 11.30 16.34 2.85
N ALA A 48 11.82 15.11 2.78
CA ALA A 48 13.14 14.88 2.19
C ALA A 48 13.11 15.15 0.68
N LYS A 49 14.27 15.45 0.08
CA LYS A 49 14.39 15.72 -1.35
C LYS A 49 13.99 14.50 -2.18
N ALA A 50 13.07 14.68 -3.12
CA ALA A 50 12.59 13.62 -4.00
C ALA A 50 13.47 13.50 -5.25
N ASP A 51 14.70 13.05 -5.10
CA ASP A 51 15.69 12.91 -6.19
C ASP A 51 15.92 11.46 -6.62
N THR A 52 15.22 10.51 -6.01
CA THR A 52 15.34 9.07 -6.26
C THR A 52 13.96 8.46 -6.53
N ILE A 53 13.90 7.54 -7.48
CA ILE A 53 12.71 6.73 -7.79
C ILE A 53 12.97 5.31 -7.32
N TYR A 54 11.97 4.74 -6.64
CA TYR A 54 11.99 3.36 -6.14
C TYR A 54 10.87 2.56 -6.80
N ILE A 55 11.21 1.52 -7.54
CA ILE A 55 10.25 0.56 -8.09
C ILE A 55 10.26 -0.65 -7.17
N LEU A 56 9.20 -0.85 -6.40
CA LEU A 56 9.02 -2.02 -5.54
C LEU A 56 8.73 -3.23 -6.43
N VAL A 57 9.59 -4.24 -6.42
CA VAL A 57 9.45 -5.45 -7.24
C VAL A 57 9.11 -6.69 -6.42
N ASP A 58 9.34 -6.63 -5.11
CA ASP A 58 8.95 -7.69 -4.17
C ASP A 58 8.79 -7.10 -2.76
N GLY A 59 7.81 -7.61 -2.02
CA GLY A 59 7.51 -7.21 -0.65
C GLY A 59 6.33 -6.25 -0.52
N THR A 60 6.22 -5.63 0.65
CA THR A 60 5.14 -4.73 1.05
C THR A 60 5.69 -3.51 1.76
N VAL A 61 5.18 -2.33 1.39
CA VAL A 61 5.55 -1.02 1.93
C VAL A 61 4.31 -0.36 2.51
N ARG A 62 4.46 0.45 3.55
CA ARG A 62 3.40 1.28 4.12
C ARG A 62 3.75 2.77 4.08
N ALA A 63 2.74 3.59 3.85
CA ALA A 63 2.82 5.02 4.04
C ALA A 63 2.41 5.37 5.48
N VAL A 64 3.23 6.21 6.13
CA VAL A 64 3.07 6.56 7.54
C VAL A 64 2.96 8.08 7.67
N ASP A 65 1.94 8.56 8.37
CA ASP A 65 1.77 9.96 8.74
C ASP A 65 1.99 10.16 10.25
N TYR A 66 2.80 11.14 10.62
CA TYR A 66 3.13 11.47 12.02
C TYR A 66 2.47 12.76 12.53
N ARG A 67 1.48 13.32 11.80
CA ARG A 67 0.89 14.64 12.13
C ARG A 67 0.07 14.67 13.41
N ILE A 68 -0.36 13.53 13.94
CA ILE A 68 -1.15 13.46 15.15
C ILE A 68 -0.23 13.12 16.33
N LYS A 69 0.04 14.10 17.19
CA LYS A 69 0.74 14.07 18.50
C LYS A 69 1.25 12.68 18.94
N GLY A 70 2.36 12.22 18.35
CA GLY A 70 3.02 10.98 18.72
C GLY A 70 2.33 9.68 18.29
N VAL A 71 1.24 9.77 17.51
CA VAL A 71 0.55 8.61 16.93
C VAL A 71 0.98 8.50 15.47
N ALA A 72 1.66 7.41 15.13
CA ALA A 72 1.89 7.05 13.73
C ALA A 72 0.57 6.55 13.14
N TYR A 73 0.18 7.07 11.98
CA TYR A 73 -0.99 6.62 11.24
C TYR A 73 -0.57 5.96 9.93
N ASP A 74 -0.74 4.64 9.86
CA ASP A 74 -0.52 3.87 8.64
C ASP A 74 -1.74 4.01 7.73
N TYR A 75 -1.71 4.92 6.78
CA TYR A 75 -2.91 5.22 5.99
C TYR A 75 -2.99 4.44 4.68
N MET A 76 -1.89 3.81 4.23
CA MET A 76 -1.86 3.03 3.00
C MET A 76 -0.79 1.94 3.02
N TRP A 77 -1.11 0.82 2.38
CA TRP A 77 -0.19 -0.27 2.15
C TRP A 77 -0.03 -0.47 0.64
N PHE A 78 1.20 -0.65 0.19
CA PHE A 78 1.56 -0.85 -1.20
C PHE A 78 2.17 -2.23 -1.37
N TYR A 79 1.73 -2.91 -2.41
CA TYR A 79 2.21 -4.24 -2.80
C TYR A 79 2.98 -4.14 -4.11
N ALA A 80 3.92 -5.07 -4.36
CA ALA A 80 4.63 -5.13 -5.63
C ALA A 80 3.65 -5.39 -6.81
N VAL A 81 3.74 -4.69 -7.93
CA VAL A 81 4.73 -3.68 -8.33
C VAL A 81 4.17 -2.29 -8.08
N GLU A 82 4.97 -1.40 -7.49
CA GLU A 82 4.58 -0.02 -7.23
C GLU A 82 5.78 0.92 -7.42
N VAL A 83 5.55 2.15 -7.89
CA VAL A 83 6.60 3.14 -8.16
C VAL A 83 6.46 4.32 -7.20
N PHE A 84 7.51 4.60 -6.42
CA PHE A 84 7.55 5.71 -5.48
C PHE A 84 8.48 6.82 -5.97
N GLY A 85 8.04 8.06 -5.81
CA GLY A 85 8.75 9.26 -6.29
C GLY A 85 8.30 9.74 -7.66
N SER A 86 7.55 8.94 -8.41
CA SER A 86 7.00 9.28 -9.72
C SER A 86 5.92 10.35 -9.63
N MET A 87 5.03 10.31 -8.64
CA MET A 87 4.02 11.37 -8.41
C MET A 87 4.68 12.73 -8.19
N GLU A 88 5.72 12.78 -7.36
CA GLU A 88 6.48 13.99 -7.09
C GLU A 88 7.13 14.54 -8.37
N LEU A 89 7.56 13.65 -9.27
CA LEU A 89 8.10 14.06 -10.58
C LEU A 89 7.01 14.66 -11.47
N PHE A 90 5.87 13.97 -11.63
CA PHE A 90 4.79 14.41 -12.53
C PHE A 90 4.12 15.70 -12.06
N PHE A 91 3.97 15.88 -10.75
CA PHE A 91 3.39 17.10 -10.16
C PHE A 91 4.43 18.19 -9.89
N ASN A 92 5.68 17.97 -10.32
CA ASN A 92 6.79 18.91 -10.10
C ASN A 92 7.01 19.28 -8.62
N ILE A 93 6.82 18.32 -7.73
CA ILE A 93 7.02 18.48 -6.29
C ILE A 93 8.48 18.13 -5.97
N PRO A 94 9.26 19.03 -5.30
CA PRO A 94 10.68 18.80 -5.05
C PRO A 94 10.97 17.87 -3.87
N LYS A 95 9.96 17.56 -3.04
CA LYS A 95 10.10 16.78 -1.80
C LYS A 95 9.10 15.64 -1.78
N TYR A 96 9.45 14.52 -1.12
CA TYR A 96 8.50 13.45 -0.90
C TYR A 96 7.31 13.91 -0.06
N MET A 97 6.12 13.50 -0.46
CA MET A 97 4.86 13.88 0.18
C MET A 97 4.48 12.99 1.35
N THR A 98 5.20 11.87 1.54
CA THR A 98 4.90 10.87 2.59
C THR A 98 6.16 10.18 3.07
N THR A 99 6.09 9.62 4.28
CA THR A 99 7.10 8.71 4.81
C THR A 99 6.74 7.27 4.45
N LEU A 100 7.68 6.53 3.84
CA LEU A 100 7.50 5.13 3.44
C LEU A 100 8.41 4.21 4.24
N LYS A 101 7.85 3.11 4.76
CA LYS A 101 8.55 2.05 5.49
C LYS A 101 8.21 0.67 4.97
N THR A 102 9.19 -0.23 5.00
CA THR A 102 8.98 -1.64 4.66
C THR A 102 8.15 -2.35 5.73
N VAL A 103 7.21 -3.20 5.30
CA VAL A 103 6.40 -4.09 6.18
C VAL A 103 6.96 -5.52 6.17
N THR A 104 7.54 -5.92 5.05
CA THR A 104 8.28 -7.18 4.87
C THR A 104 9.69 -6.87 4.41
N ASP A 105 10.51 -7.89 4.21
CA ASP A 105 11.71 -7.73 3.40
C ASP A 105 11.28 -7.33 1.99
N CYS A 106 11.93 -6.32 1.41
CA CYS A 106 11.57 -5.73 0.13
C CYS A 106 12.76 -5.69 -0.83
N THR A 107 12.47 -5.84 -2.11
CA THR A 107 13.42 -5.62 -3.20
C THR A 107 12.93 -4.47 -4.07
N PHE A 108 13.84 -3.55 -4.38
CA PHE A 108 13.58 -2.38 -5.21
C PHE A 108 14.53 -2.33 -6.40
N LEU A 109 14.03 -1.85 -7.54
CA LEU A 109 14.86 -1.25 -8.57
C LEU A 109 14.91 0.26 -8.32
N VAL A 110 16.10 0.81 -8.26
CA VAL A 110 16.33 2.20 -7.85
C VAL A 110 17.08 2.94 -8.93
N LEU A 111 16.64 4.15 -9.26
CA LEU A 111 17.29 5.06 -10.19
C LEU A 111 17.12 6.52 -9.76
N SER A 112 17.91 7.43 -10.33
CA SER A 112 17.74 8.84 -10.05
C SER A 112 16.45 9.38 -10.71
N ARG A 113 15.87 10.44 -10.10
CA ARG A 113 14.72 11.17 -10.65
C ARG A 113 15.00 11.66 -12.08
N GLU A 114 16.24 12.10 -12.37
CA GLU A 114 16.62 12.61 -13.68
C GLU A 114 16.66 11.50 -14.74
N GLN A 115 17.19 10.30 -14.41
CA GLN A 115 17.19 9.15 -15.31
C GLN A 115 15.76 8.70 -15.59
N TYR A 116 14.92 8.61 -14.55
CA TYR A 116 13.52 8.27 -14.72
C TYR A 116 12.78 9.30 -15.57
N ARG A 117 12.97 10.60 -15.31
CA ARG A 117 12.40 11.69 -16.10
C ARG A 117 12.76 11.59 -17.57
N ARG A 118 14.04 11.38 -17.88
CA ARG A 118 14.53 11.24 -19.25
C ARG A 118 13.86 10.08 -20.00
N TRP A 119 13.61 8.98 -19.31
CA TRP A 119 12.98 7.80 -19.92
C TRP A 119 11.46 7.92 -20.03
N ILE A 120 10.77 8.27 -18.95
CA ILE A 120 9.32 8.12 -18.86
C ILE A 120 8.57 9.00 -19.88
N TRP A 121 9.13 10.17 -20.23
CA TRP A 121 8.52 11.06 -21.22
C TRP A 121 8.64 10.55 -22.66
N ASP A 122 9.61 9.72 -22.95
CA ASP A 122 9.85 9.14 -24.27
C ASP A 122 9.19 7.76 -24.46
N ASP A 123 8.87 7.08 -23.36
CA ASP A 123 8.21 5.75 -23.37
C ASP A 123 6.71 5.87 -23.10
N LYS A 124 5.94 5.93 -24.19
CA LYS A 124 4.47 6.09 -24.11
C LYS A 124 3.79 4.93 -23.39
N ASN A 125 4.31 3.70 -23.49
CA ASN A 125 3.74 2.53 -22.81
C ASN A 125 3.94 2.64 -21.30
N ALA A 126 5.18 2.88 -20.86
CA ALA A 126 5.50 3.07 -19.45
C ALA A 126 4.74 4.26 -18.85
N LEU A 127 4.68 5.40 -19.58
CA LEU A 127 3.92 6.57 -19.17
C LEU A 127 2.43 6.27 -18.97
N GLN A 128 1.81 5.56 -19.92
CA GLN A 128 0.39 5.20 -19.83
C GLN A 128 0.11 4.29 -18.63
N LEU A 129 0.96 3.30 -18.38
CA LEU A 129 0.86 2.41 -17.23
C LEU A 129 0.99 3.17 -15.92
N GLU A 130 1.95 4.09 -15.83
CA GLU A 130 2.22 4.89 -14.64
C GLU A 130 1.07 5.86 -14.33
N VAL A 131 0.59 6.60 -15.34
CA VAL A 131 -0.57 7.50 -15.18
C VAL A 131 -1.82 6.71 -14.80
N GLY A 132 -2.01 5.52 -15.39
CA GLY A 132 -3.11 4.62 -15.04
C GLY A 132 -3.04 4.16 -13.57
N SER A 133 -1.85 3.78 -13.09
CA SER A 133 -1.62 3.40 -11.68
C SER A 133 -1.91 4.57 -10.74
N MET A 134 -1.39 5.77 -11.04
CA MET A 134 -1.66 6.99 -10.27
C MET A 134 -3.14 7.35 -10.24
N GLY A 135 -3.81 7.29 -11.40
CA GLY A 135 -5.24 7.56 -11.51
C GLY A 135 -6.06 6.60 -10.65
N LYS A 136 -5.75 5.32 -10.70
CA LYS A 136 -6.38 4.29 -9.85
C LYS A 136 -6.15 4.56 -8.37
N TYR A 137 -4.91 4.86 -7.98
CA TYR A 137 -4.56 5.24 -6.61
C TYR A 137 -5.38 6.43 -6.11
N LEU A 138 -5.47 7.52 -6.87
CA LEU A 138 -6.23 8.72 -6.50
C LEU A 138 -7.73 8.45 -6.39
N LEU A 139 -8.30 7.63 -7.28
CA LEU A 139 -9.70 7.24 -7.23
C LEU A 139 -10.00 6.38 -5.99
N GLU A 140 -9.13 5.43 -5.66
CA GLU A 140 -9.26 4.61 -4.45
C GLU A 140 -9.14 5.45 -3.18
N GLN A 141 -8.18 6.38 -3.11
CA GLN A 141 -8.03 7.30 -1.98
C GLN A 141 -9.27 8.16 -1.76
N ASN A 142 -9.83 8.71 -2.84
CA ASN A 142 -11.07 9.48 -2.76
C ASN A 142 -12.26 8.65 -2.29
N ARG A 143 -12.36 7.40 -2.75
CA ARG A 143 -13.44 6.48 -2.35
C ARG A 143 -13.31 6.12 -0.87
N VAL A 144 -12.14 5.67 -0.43
CA VAL A 144 -11.85 5.31 0.97
C VAL A 144 -12.06 6.50 1.88
N GLY A 145 -11.55 7.68 1.50
CA GLY A 145 -11.71 8.91 2.26
C GLY A 145 -13.17 9.29 2.48
N ARG A 146 -14.01 9.19 1.44
CA ARG A 146 -15.46 9.48 1.56
C ARG A 146 -16.16 8.49 2.49
N VAL A 147 -15.91 7.19 2.34
CA VAL A 147 -16.52 6.16 3.20
C VAL A 147 -16.11 6.38 4.66
N LEU A 148 -14.85 6.64 4.94
CA LEU A 148 -14.34 6.87 6.30
C LEU A 148 -14.92 8.12 6.97
N LEU A 149 -15.44 9.11 6.20
CA LEU A 149 -16.15 10.27 6.79
C LEU A 149 -17.45 9.86 7.48
N PHE A 150 -18.13 8.86 6.98
CA PHE A 150 -19.42 8.39 7.51
C PHE A 150 -19.28 7.27 8.54
N LEU A 151 -18.22 6.47 8.45
CA LEU A 151 -17.99 5.35 9.36
C LEU A 151 -17.37 5.80 10.69
N GLN A 152 -17.90 5.28 11.80
CA GLN A 152 -17.41 5.56 13.14
C GLN A 152 -17.15 4.28 13.94
N GLY A 153 -16.23 4.36 14.90
CA GLY A 153 -16.01 3.30 15.88
C GLY A 153 -15.77 1.92 15.25
N MET A 154 -16.69 0.98 15.51
CA MET A 154 -16.59 -0.39 15.05
C MET A 154 -16.62 -0.50 13.52
N ASP A 155 -17.48 0.27 12.86
CA ASP A 155 -17.72 0.16 11.41
C ASP A 155 -16.49 0.58 10.62
N ARG A 156 -15.75 1.57 11.10
CA ARG A 156 -14.45 1.96 10.53
C ARG A 156 -13.43 0.83 10.60
N ILE A 157 -13.37 0.11 11.73
CA ILE A 157 -12.45 -1.03 11.88
C ILE A 157 -12.88 -2.19 10.97
N LEU A 158 -14.19 -2.49 10.90
CA LEU A 158 -14.72 -3.52 10.00
C LEU A 158 -14.40 -3.22 8.54
N TYR A 159 -14.56 -1.96 8.12
CA TYR A 159 -14.21 -1.54 6.76
C TYR A 159 -12.72 -1.73 6.45
N MET A 160 -11.83 -1.37 7.38
CA MET A 160 -10.40 -1.62 7.24
C MET A 160 -10.09 -3.12 7.12
N PHE A 161 -10.77 -3.98 7.88
CA PHE A 161 -10.60 -5.42 7.80
C PHE A 161 -11.11 -6.01 6.49
N VAL A 162 -12.17 -5.45 5.91
CA VAL A 162 -12.66 -5.83 4.57
C VAL A 162 -11.61 -5.49 3.52
N LEU A 163 -11.07 -4.26 3.52
CA LEU A 163 -10.02 -3.88 2.58
C LEU A 163 -8.78 -4.78 2.70
N GLU A 164 -8.38 -5.13 3.93
CA GLU A 164 -7.26 -6.04 4.18
C GLU A 164 -7.55 -7.45 3.70
N TYR A 165 -8.77 -7.95 3.88
CA TYR A 165 -9.20 -9.25 3.37
C TYR A 165 -9.18 -9.30 1.84
N GLU A 166 -9.71 -8.27 1.16
CA GLU A 166 -9.78 -8.15 -0.29
C GLU A 166 -8.40 -8.03 -0.95
N SER A 167 -7.42 -7.41 -0.27
CA SER A 167 -6.04 -7.32 -0.76
C SER A 167 -5.31 -8.68 -0.81
N HIS A 168 -5.80 -9.68 -0.06
CA HIS A 168 -5.22 -11.01 0.01
C HIS A 168 -6.05 -12.03 -0.78
N LYS A 169 -6.01 -11.97 -2.12
CA LYS A 169 -6.77 -12.85 -3.01
C LYS A 169 -6.65 -14.36 -2.63
N ASN A 170 -7.79 -15.07 -2.66
CA ASN A 170 -7.91 -16.54 -2.53
C ASN A 170 -7.67 -17.18 -1.14
N ARG A 171 -8.00 -16.52 -0.04
CA ARG A 171 -7.92 -17.17 1.29
C ARG A 171 -9.30 -17.55 1.83
N LYS A 172 -9.42 -18.78 2.37
CA LYS A 172 -10.62 -19.24 3.10
C LYS A 172 -10.77 -18.55 4.47
N SER A 173 -9.69 -17.98 5.00
CA SER A 173 -9.67 -17.24 6.26
C SER A 173 -8.46 -16.32 6.31
N MET A 174 -8.57 -15.23 7.06
CA MET A 174 -7.49 -14.26 7.30
C MET A 174 -7.23 -14.13 8.79
N VAL A 175 -5.96 -14.01 9.15
CA VAL A 175 -5.51 -13.67 10.50
C VAL A 175 -5.01 -12.23 10.49
N ILE A 176 -5.67 -11.37 11.26
CA ILE A 176 -5.20 -10.01 11.52
C ILE A 176 -4.09 -10.08 12.57
N ASN A 177 -2.85 -9.94 12.12
CA ASN A 177 -1.67 -9.93 12.98
C ASN A 177 -1.33 -8.50 13.48
N ALA A 178 -2.34 -7.69 13.79
CA ALA A 178 -2.16 -6.36 14.31
C ALA A 178 -2.48 -6.30 15.81
N SER A 179 -1.63 -5.60 16.57
CA SER A 179 -1.88 -5.26 17.96
C SER A 179 -3.05 -4.26 18.08
N ARG A 180 -3.61 -4.09 19.27
CA ARG A 180 -4.66 -3.07 19.52
C ARG A 180 -4.14 -1.64 19.28
N GLN A 181 -2.86 -1.42 19.53
CA GLN A 181 -2.17 -0.17 19.24
C GLN A 181 -2.14 0.09 17.73
N GLU A 182 -1.70 -0.88 16.93
CA GLU A 182 -1.64 -0.77 15.47
C GLU A 182 -3.03 -0.58 14.85
N ILE A 183 -4.07 -1.28 15.36
CA ILE A 183 -5.45 -1.04 14.93
C ILE A 183 -5.92 0.38 15.29
N ALA A 184 -5.54 0.89 16.47
CA ALA A 184 -5.85 2.25 16.89
C ALA A 184 -5.19 3.29 15.97
N GLU A 185 -3.92 3.10 15.67
CA GLU A 185 -3.14 3.95 14.75
C GLU A 185 -3.74 3.96 13.33
N ARG A 186 -4.07 2.78 12.80
CA ARG A 186 -4.68 2.62 11.46
C ARG A 186 -6.11 3.17 11.38
N SER A 187 -6.89 3.09 12.45
CA SER A 187 -8.28 3.55 12.46
C SER A 187 -8.47 5.01 12.88
N GLY A 188 -7.42 5.63 13.44
CA GLY A 188 -7.53 6.96 14.08
C GLY A 188 -8.38 6.95 15.35
N LEU A 189 -8.56 5.78 15.99
CA LEU A 189 -9.36 5.60 17.21
C LEU A 189 -8.48 5.43 18.44
N SER A 190 -9.03 5.70 19.63
CA SER A 190 -8.32 5.38 20.87
C SER A 190 -8.26 3.85 21.09
N ILE A 191 -7.22 3.36 21.77
CA ILE A 191 -7.09 1.94 22.15
C ILE A 191 -8.34 1.46 22.94
N LYS A 192 -8.90 2.33 23.80
CA LYS A 192 -10.12 2.04 24.56
C LYS A 192 -11.32 1.80 23.63
N THR A 193 -11.43 2.59 22.56
CA THR A 193 -12.48 2.44 21.54
C THR A 193 -12.26 1.16 20.75
N VAL A 194 -11.03 0.85 20.33
CA VAL A 194 -10.67 -0.38 19.62
C VAL A 194 -11.01 -1.62 20.46
N ASN A 195 -10.67 -1.61 21.76
CA ASN A 195 -10.98 -2.75 22.64
C ASN A 195 -12.49 -3.01 22.74
N ARG A 196 -13.30 -1.96 22.89
CA ARG A 196 -14.77 -2.08 22.91
C ARG A 196 -15.31 -2.56 21.57
N ALA A 197 -14.81 -2.02 20.47
CA ALA A 197 -15.21 -2.41 19.12
C ALA A 197 -14.91 -3.88 18.84
N VAL A 198 -13.71 -4.36 19.17
CA VAL A 198 -13.34 -5.78 18.96
C VAL A 198 -14.21 -6.73 19.78
N LYS A 199 -14.55 -6.36 21.01
CA LYS A 199 -15.49 -7.16 21.82
C LYS A 199 -16.86 -7.23 21.14
N LYS A 200 -17.40 -6.08 20.70
CA LYS A 200 -18.69 -6.02 19.99
C LYS A 200 -18.68 -6.75 18.65
N MET A 201 -17.58 -6.69 17.90
CA MET A 201 -17.42 -7.44 16.64
C MET A 201 -17.48 -8.96 16.88
N GLU A 202 -16.85 -9.45 17.94
CA GLU A 202 -16.89 -10.86 18.32
C GLU A 202 -18.29 -11.27 18.77
N GLU A 203 -18.95 -10.50 19.64
CA GLU A 203 -20.32 -10.73 20.09
C GLU A 203 -21.32 -10.75 18.92
N ASN A 204 -21.12 -9.91 17.90
CA ASN A 204 -21.94 -9.89 16.69
C ASN A 204 -21.56 -10.99 15.68
N GLY A 205 -20.52 -11.79 15.96
CA GLY A 205 -20.06 -12.87 15.07
C GLY A 205 -19.40 -12.38 13.77
N PHE A 206 -18.90 -11.15 13.73
CA PHE A 206 -18.15 -10.61 12.60
C PHE A 206 -16.70 -11.11 12.56
N ILE A 207 -16.15 -11.42 13.73
CA ILE A 207 -14.79 -11.93 13.89
C ILE A 207 -14.78 -13.08 14.90
N SER A 208 -13.71 -13.86 14.89
CA SER A 208 -13.35 -14.81 15.95
C SER A 208 -12.03 -14.41 16.58
N ARG A 209 -11.78 -14.80 17.81
CA ARG A 209 -10.49 -14.58 18.47
C ARG A 209 -9.82 -15.88 18.86
N ASN A 210 -8.50 -15.94 18.67
CA ASN A 210 -7.65 -16.96 19.24
C ASN A 210 -6.55 -16.26 20.04
N GLY A 211 -6.75 -16.12 21.34
CA GLY A 211 -5.92 -15.31 22.21
C GLY A 211 -5.95 -13.82 21.80
N ARG A 212 -4.79 -13.30 21.40
CA ARG A 212 -4.65 -11.90 20.94
C ARG A 212 -4.96 -11.72 19.43
N LYS A 213 -4.98 -12.80 18.65
CA LYS A 213 -5.19 -12.77 17.21
C LYS A 213 -6.67 -12.65 16.87
N ILE A 214 -6.97 -11.85 15.85
CA ILE A 214 -8.30 -11.75 15.25
C ILE A 214 -8.31 -12.61 14.00
N LEU A 215 -9.38 -13.41 13.84
CA LEU A 215 -9.58 -14.26 12.68
C LEU A 215 -10.86 -13.83 11.97
N ILE A 216 -10.83 -13.83 10.65
CA ILE A 216 -11.98 -13.57 9.79
C ILE A 216 -12.08 -14.72 8.78
N SER A 217 -13.14 -15.53 8.89
CA SER A 217 -13.46 -16.55 7.89
C SER A 217 -14.11 -15.93 6.66
N SER A 218 -14.21 -16.68 5.56
CA SER A 218 -14.96 -16.22 4.37
C SER A 218 -16.42 -15.91 4.69
N GLU A 219 -17.07 -16.69 5.55
CA GLU A 219 -18.45 -16.44 5.99
C GLU A 219 -18.55 -15.11 6.77
N GLN A 220 -17.63 -14.89 7.70
CA GLN A 220 -17.55 -13.64 8.47
C GLN A 220 -17.26 -12.44 7.56
N TYR A 221 -16.38 -12.59 6.57
CA TYR A 221 -16.14 -11.55 5.58
C TYR A 221 -17.41 -11.15 4.84
N PHE A 222 -18.18 -12.12 4.30
CA PHE A 222 -19.43 -11.80 3.61
C PHE A 222 -20.46 -11.17 4.55
N LYS A 223 -20.53 -11.61 5.80
CA LYS A 223 -21.39 -11.01 6.82
C LYS A 223 -21.00 -9.55 7.10
N ILE A 224 -19.71 -9.25 7.24
CA ILE A 224 -19.21 -7.89 7.42
C ILE A 224 -19.54 -7.04 6.20
N LYS A 225 -19.29 -7.56 5.00
CA LYS A 225 -19.54 -6.84 3.75
C LYS A 225 -21.01 -6.49 3.60
N SER A 226 -21.92 -7.44 3.79
CA SER A 226 -23.36 -7.20 3.76
C SER A 226 -23.81 -6.16 4.81
N TYR A 227 -23.23 -6.20 6.00
CA TYR A 227 -23.50 -5.22 7.05
C TYR A 227 -23.04 -3.82 6.64
N LEU A 228 -21.82 -3.69 6.13
CA LEU A 228 -21.28 -2.40 5.67
C LEU A 228 -22.05 -1.86 4.46
N ASP A 229 -22.44 -2.72 3.52
CA ASP A 229 -23.24 -2.35 2.36
C ASP A 229 -24.62 -1.81 2.76
N SER A 230 -25.16 -2.24 3.92
CA SER A 230 -26.41 -1.68 4.46
C SER A 230 -26.26 -0.29 5.09
N ILE A 231 -25.04 0.10 5.45
CA ILE A 231 -24.75 1.41 6.06
C ILE A 231 -24.26 2.40 5.01
N VAL A 232 -23.51 1.93 4.03
CA VAL A 232 -22.93 2.73 2.95
C VAL A 232 -23.76 2.45 1.69
N ASP A 233 -24.61 3.40 1.30
CA ASP A 233 -25.35 3.31 0.05
C ASP A 233 -24.35 3.18 -1.13
N GLN A 234 -24.41 2.06 -1.86
CA GLN A 234 -23.51 1.76 -2.98
C GLN A 234 -23.88 2.51 -4.27
N SER A 235 -24.84 3.40 -4.24
CA SER A 235 -25.30 4.18 -5.39
C SER A 235 -24.40 5.38 -5.76
N LEU A 236 -23.08 5.27 -5.46
CA LEU A 236 -22.09 6.27 -5.89
C LEU A 236 -21.02 5.65 -6.80
#